data_0cfec57e7ae0d0fea13bd7eeb8d424db
#
_entry.id   0cfec57e7ae0d0fea13bd7eeb8d424db
#
_cell.length_a   1.000
_cell.length_b   1.000
_cell.length_c   1.000
_cell.angle_alpha   90.00
_cell.angle_beta   90.00
_cell.angle_gamma   90.00
#
_symmetry.space_group_name_H-M   'P 1'
#
loop_
_entity.id
_entity.type
_entity.pdbx_description
1 polymer ?
#
loop_
_entity_poly.entity_id
_entity_poly.type
_entity_poly.pdbx_seq_one_letter_code
_entity_poly.pdbx_strand_id
1 'polypeptide(L)'
;MNIDFTNVPKHYAKRTHEKMTEVLMDPQGKGPAIHYYMIRGGLDQKNITVWEPGTISGEYIKTYGHYHVGDLSETYWFIYGKGIALLQKLATDKKGEMIADEVEEFKAIQVEQGQKLFIPANFGHLVVNIGKTYFATADDSPVDFEERDPVSLPGHADYKLVKQMQGFAYYVIEHNGNPALKKNIRYKNIKKQELNGLSVIK
;
A
#
# COMPACT_ATOMS: atom_id res chain seq x y z
N MET A 1 21.55 -11.81 -1.39
CA MET A 1 21.91 -10.44 -1.82
C MET A 1 22.18 -9.65 -0.54
N ASN A 2 23.41 -9.20 -0.31
CA ASN A 2 23.70 -8.32 0.82
C ASN A 2 23.34 -6.90 0.40
N ILE A 3 22.31 -6.34 1.03
CA ILE A 3 22.00 -4.92 0.85
C ILE A 3 23.01 -4.16 1.70
N ASP A 4 23.89 -3.43 1.05
CA ASP A 4 24.86 -2.58 1.73
C ASP A 4 24.20 -1.26 2.12
N PHE A 5 23.93 -1.09 3.42
CA PHE A 5 23.35 0.14 3.97
C PHE A 5 24.42 1.18 4.36
N THR A 6 25.68 0.97 4.04
CA THR A 6 26.75 1.93 4.39
C THR A 6 26.67 3.23 3.58
N ASN A 7 26.07 3.19 2.39
CA ASN A 7 25.75 4.37 1.59
C ASN A 7 24.24 4.59 1.61
N VAL A 8 23.75 5.42 2.52
CA VAL A 8 22.35 5.83 2.53
C VAL A 8 22.03 6.52 1.19
N PRO A 9 21.09 6.00 0.40
CA PRO A 9 20.76 6.60 -0.87
C PRO A 9 20.36 8.07 -0.71
N LYS A 10 20.75 8.93 -1.66
CA LYS A 10 20.47 10.38 -1.63
C LYS A 10 18.99 10.67 -1.44
N HIS A 11 18.12 9.80 -1.93
CA HIS A 11 16.66 9.95 -1.92
C HIS A 11 16.01 8.85 -1.07
N TYR A 12 16.08 9.03 0.24
CA TYR A 12 15.58 8.10 1.24
C TYR A 12 14.57 8.76 2.17
N ALA A 13 13.46 8.10 2.43
CA ALA A 13 12.47 8.50 3.43
C ALA A 13 11.97 7.31 4.25
N LYS A 14 11.36 7.62 5.39
CA LYS A 14 10.73 6.67 6.30
C LYS A 14 9.25 6.97 6.43
N ARG A 15 8.43 5.94 6.54
CA ARG A 15 7.04 6.10 6.94
C ARG A 15 6.90 5.74 8.41
N THR A 16 6.71 6.76 9.25
CA THR A 16 6.62 6.60 10.70
C THR A 16 5.26 6.06 11.14
N HIS A 17 5.23 5.44 12.33
CA HIS A 17 3.98 4.99 12.96
C HIS A 17 2.99 6.15 13.12
N GLU A 18 3.44 7.31 13.59
CA GLU A 18 2.62 8.51 13.72
C GLU A 18 1.88 8.85 12.41
N LYS A 19 2.62 8.86 11.27
CA LYS A 19 1.98 9.13 9.97
C LYS A 19 1.00 8.03 9.57
N MET A 20 1.27 6.78 9.92
CA MET A 20 0.41 5.65 9.58
C MET A 20 -0.89 5.61 10.39
N THR A 21 -0.96 6.25 11.57
CA THR A 21 -2.22 6.32 12.36
C THR A 21 -3.40 6.88 11.56
N GLU A 22 -3.13 7.70 10.56
CA GLU A 22 -4.15 8.27 9.67
C GLU A 22 -4.92 7.22 8.86
N VAL A 23 -4.33 6.02 8.67
CA VAL A 23 -4.87 4.96 7.77
C VAL A 23 -4.90 3.58 8.42
N LEU A 24 -4.57 3.46 9.70
CA LEU A 24 -4.67 2.20 10.45
C LEU A 24 -6.12 1.90 10.83
N MET A 25 -6.45 0.62 10.92
CA MET A 25 -7.71 0.13 11.48
C MET A 25 -7.91 0.62 12.91
N ASP A 26 -6.84 0.53 13.71
CA ASP A 26 -6.78 1.05 15.08
C ASP A 26 -5.71 2.15 15.18
N PRO A 27 -6.08 3.45 15.11
CA PRO A 27 -5.14 4.56 15.21
C PRO A 27 -4.44 4.69 16.57
N GLN A 28 -4.93 3.99 17.60
CA GLN A 28 -4.34 3.98 18.95
C GLN A 28 -3.46 2.75 19.18
N GLY A 29 -3.44 1.82 18.21
CA GLY A 29 -2.63 0.60 18.27
C GLY A 29 -1.14 0.92 18.34
N LYS A 30 -0.39 0.13 19.11
CA LYS A 30 1.06 0.26 19.23
C LYS A 30 1.75 -0.58 18.15
N GLY A 31 2.82 -0.03 17.57
CA GLY A 31 3.59 -0.70 16.53
C GLY A 31 5.06 -0.24 16.50
N PRO A 32 5.83 -0.68 15.51
CA PRO A 32 7.21 -0.24 15.33
C PRO A 32 7.24 1.26 15.00
N ALA A 33 8.29 1.96 15.42
CA ALA A 33 8.44 3.39 15.15
C ALA A 33 8.41 3.73 13.65
N ILE A 34 8.89 2.82 12.81
CA ILE A 34 8.91 2.90 11.35
C ILE A 34 8.17 1.69 10.79
N HIS A 35 7.25 1.91 9.86
CA HIS A 35 6.51 0.86 9.16
C HIS A 35 7.21 0.41 7.89
N TYR A 36 7.75 1.36 7.13
CA TYR A 36 8.48 1.07 5.91
C TYR A 36 9.44 2.19 5.52
N TYR A 37 10.37 1.83 4.67
CA TYR A 37 11.43 2.67 4.14
C TYR A 37 11.24 2.80 2.63
N MET A 38 11.51 3.97 2.09
CA MET A 38 11.41 4.27 0.66
C MET A 38 12.74 4.78 0.15
N ILE A 39 13.20 4.24 -0.97
CA ILE A 39 14.40 4.64 -1.68
C ILE A 39 13.99 4.94 -3.11
N ARG A 40 14.21 6.16 -3.59
CA ARG A 40 13.85 6.56 -4.95
C ARG A 40 15.07 6.51 -5.85
N GLY A 41 14.89 5.98 -7.10
CA GLY A 41 15.97 5.83 -8.06
C GLY A 41 17.06 4.85 -7.60
N GLY A 42 16.69 3.81 -6.87
CA GLY A 42 17.59 2.79 -6.33
C GLY A 42 18.06 1.79 -7.39
N LEU A 43 17.74 0.51 -7.20
CA LEU A 43 18.14 -0.58 -8.11
C LEU A 43 17.59 -0.36 -9.52
N ASP A 44 18.46 -0.25 -10.52
CA ASP A 44 18.12 0.00 -11.93
C ASP A 44 17.16 1.20 -12.10
N GLN A 45 17.40 2.26 -11.33
CA GLN A 45 16.60 3.49 -11.28
C GLN A 45 15.14 3.30 -10.84
N LYS A 46 14.79 2.11 -10.35
CA LYS A 46 13.47 1.84 -9.77
C LYS A 46 13.38 2.34 -8.34
N ASN A 47 12.16 2.63 -7.91
CA ASN A 47 11.90 2.91 -6.50
C ASN A 47 11.88 1.60 -5.73
N ILE A 48 12.37 1.62 -4.50
CA ILE A 48 12.38 0.46 -3.62
C ILE A 48 11.62 0.82 -2.35
N THR A 49 10.72 -0.06 -1.94
CA THR A 49 10.06 0.04 -0.63
C THR A 49 10.34 -1.23 0.16
N VAL A 50 10.68 -1.06 1.45
CA VAL A 50 10.98 -2.16 2.38
C VAL A 50 10.12 -2.01 3.63
N TRP A 51 9.32 -3.02 3.94
CA TRP A 51 8.39 -3.05 5.08
C TRP A 51 8.95 -3.83 6.25
N GLU A 52 8.73 -3.33 7.45
CA GLU A 52 8.86 -4.10 8.67
C GLU A 52 7.84 -5.25 8.71
N PRO A 53 8.16 -6.38 9.38
CA PRO A 53 7.18 -7.42 9.68
C PRO A 53 6.33 -7.06 10.90
N GLY A 54 5.20 -7.74 11.06
CA GLY A 54 4.37 -7.66 12.25
C GLY A 54 2.99 -7.09 12.03
N THR A 55 2.30 -6.83 13.15
CA THR A 55 0.93 -6.32 13.16
C THR A 55 0.75 -5.19 14.17
N ILE A 56 -0.28 -4.38 13.96
CA ILE A 56 -0.74 -3.33 14.88
C ILE A 56 -2.20 -3.64 15.19
N SER A 57 -2.51 -3.98 16.44
CA SER A 57 -3.84 -4.43 16.85
C SER A 57 -4.42 -5.52 15.92
N GLY A 58 -3.55 -6.40 15.40
CA GLY A 58 -3.90 -7.46 14.48
C GLY A 58 -3.87 -7.07 12.99
N GLU A 59 -3.81 -5.80 12.61
CA GLU A 59 -3.64 -5.37 11.23
C GLU A 59 -2.17 -5.51 10.81
N TYR A 60 -1.89 -6.20 9.70
CA TYR A 60 -0.53 -6.33 9.18
C TYR A 60 0.07 -4.99 8.73
N ILE A 61 1.39 -4.86 8.86
CA ILE A 61 2.15 -3.70 8.36
C ILE A 61 1.93 -3.56 6.85
N LYS A 62 1.61 -2.32 6.44
CA LYS A 62 1.24 -1.98 5.05
C LYS A 62 1.82 -0.64 4.63
N THR A 63 1.78 -0.33 3.31
CA THR A 63 1.95 1.04 2.84
C THR A 63 0.73 1.88 3.20
N TYR A 64 0.90 3.20 3.14
CA TYR A 64 -0.19 4.15 3.36
C TYR A 64 -1.34 3.95 2.37
N GLY A 65 -0.99 3.62 1.12
CA GLY A 65 -1.90 3.53 -0.01
C GLY A 65 -2.19 4.90 -0.63
N HIS A 66 -2.41 4.91 -1.94
CA HIS A 66 -2.75 6.12 -2.69
C HIS A 66 -3.46 5.79 -4.00
N TYR A 67 -4.03 6.81 -4.62
CA TYR A 67 -4.47 6.80 -6.02
C TYR A 67 -3.44 7.57 -6.85
N HIS A 68 -3.33 7.26 -8.12
CA HIS A 68 -2.48 8.05 -9.00
C HIS A 68 -3.18 9.35 -9.44
N VAL A 69 -2.39 10.42 -9.56
CA VAL A 69 -2.82 11.65 -10.20
C VAL A 69 -2.69 11.47 -11.72
N GLY A 70 -3.76 11.74 -12.44
CA GLY A 70 -3.78 11.54 -13.90
C GLY A 70 -3.90 10.08 -14.32
N ASP A 71 -3.49 9.79 -15.56
CA ASP A 71 -3.58 8.48 -16.19
C ASP A 71 -2.24 7.73 -16.09
N LEU A 72 -1.80 7.47 -14.87
CA LEU A 72 -0.56 6.79 -14.55
C LEU A 72 -0.80 5.35 -14.12
N SER A 73 -0.18 4.41 -14.82
CA SER A 73 -0.05 3.01 -14.40
C SER A 73 1.37 2.73 -13.92
N GLU A 74 1.55 1.70 -13.10
CA GLU A 74 2.87 1.28 -12.64
C GLU A 74 2.98 -0.23 -12.55
N THR A 75 4.21 -0.74 -12.48
CA THR A 75 4.51 -2.15 -12.26
C THR A 75 5.28 -2.32 -10.97
N TYR A 76 4.83 -3.25 -10.13
CA TYR A 76 5.57 -3.72 -8.97
C TYR A 76 6.31 -5.02 -9.27
N TRP A 77 7.56 -5.11 -8.85
CA TRP A 77 8.37 -6.33 -8.75
C TRP A 77 8.53 -6.68 -7.27
N PHE A 78 8.14 -7.88 -6.90
CA PHE A 78 8.29 -8.37 -5.52
C PHE A 78 9.68 -8.98 -5.36
N ILE A 79 10.59 -8.25 -4.69
CA ILE A 79 12.01 -8.59 -4.62
C ILE A 79 12.28 -9.61 -3.52
N TYR A 80 11.57 -9.50 -2.38
CA TYR A 80 11.79 -10.35 -1.22
C TYR A 80 10.55 -10.49 -0.36
N GLY A 81 10.31 -11.70 0.18
CA GLY A 81 9.22 -11.98 1.11
C GLY A 81 7.90 -12.28 0.43
N LYS A 82 6.81 -12.16 1.18
CA LYS A 82 5.43 -12.39 0.71
C LYS A 82 4.47 -11.36 1.26
N GLY A 83 3.46 -11.02 0.49
CA GLY A 83 2.52 -9.97 0.83
C GLY A 83 1.14 -10.16 0.24
N ILE A 84 0.31 -9.15 0.45
CA ILE A 84 -0.98 -9.00 -0.24
C ILE A 84 -1.01 -7.60 -0.83
N ALA A 85 -1.24 -7.50 -2.14
CA ALA A 85 -1.55 -6.26 -2.80
C ALA A 85 -3.06 -6.05 -2.80
N LEU A 86 -3.50 -4.89 -2.33
CA LEU A 86 -4.90 -4.45 -2.41
C LEU A 86 -5.01 -3.41 -3.51
N LEU A 87 -5.87 -3.67 -4.48
CA LEU A 87 -6.22 -2.74 -5.54
C LEU A 87 -7.68 -2.33 -5.39
N GLN A 88 -7.97 -1.03 -5.51
CA GLN A 88 -9.31 -0.50 -5.33
C GLN A 88 -9.61 0.57 -6.37
N LYS A 89 -10.69 0.38 -7.14
CA LYS A 89 -11.25 1.38 -8.02
C LYS A 89 -12.53 1.94 -7.39
N LEU A 90 -12.59 3.25 -7.19
CA LEU A 90 -13.80 3.91 -6.69
C LEU A 90 -14.85 4.06 -7.80
N ALA A 91 -16.10 4.07 -7.41
CA ALA A 91 -17.18 4.48 -8.29
C ALA A 91 -17.08 5.99 -8.59
N THR A 92 -17.60 6.40 -9.71
CA THR A 92 -17.66 7.81 -10.11
C THR A 92 -19.11 8.28 -10.23
N ASP A 93 -19.33 9.55 -9.97
CA ASP A 93 -20.60 10.21 -10.19
C ASP A 93 -20.82 10.53 -11.70
N LYS A 94 -21.94 11.21 -12.01
CA LYS A 94 -22.29 11.62 -13.39
C LYS A 94 -21.32 12.64 -14.01
N LYS A 95 -20.46 13.28 -13.19
CA LYS A 95 -19.43 14.23 -13.62
C LYS A 95 -18.06 13.58 -13.77
N GLY A 96 -17.94 12.29 -13.40
CA GLY A 96 -16.66 11.57 -13.40
C GLY A 96 -15.86 11.73 -12.10
N GLU A 97 -16.41 12.40 -11.07
CA GLU A 97 -15.75 12.56 -9.79
C GLU A 97 -15.84 11.30 -8.93
N MET A 98 -14.75 10.91 -8.27
CA MET A 98 -14.71 9.73 -7.41
C MET A 98 -15.60 9.87 -6.19
N ILE A 99 -16.44 8.86 -5.93
CA ILE A 99 -17.28 8.75 -4.75
C ILE A 99 -16.49 8.02 -3.67
N ALA A 100 -16.09 8.73 -2.62
CA ALA A 100 -15.10 8.26 -1.65
C ALA A 100 -15.47 6.94 -0.94
N ASP A 101 -16.74 6.70 -0.65
CA ASP A 101 -17.25 5.57 0.12
C ASP A 101 -17.90 4.46 -0.73
N GLU A 102 -17.81 4.56 -2.06
CA GLU A 102 -18.31 3.56 -3.00
C GLU A 102 -17.20 2.96 -3.85
N VAL A 103 -17.04 1.65 -3.76
CA VAL A 103 -16.02 0.90 -4.52
C VAL A 103 -16.68 0.20 -5.69
N GLU A 104 -16.21 0.49 -6.91
CA GLU A 104 -16.62 -0.19 -8.14
C GLU A 104 -16.00 -1.58 -8.23
N GLU A 105 -14.69 -1.67 -7.96
CA GLU A 105 -13.95 -2.94 -8.01
C GLU A 105 -12.87 -2.98 -6.92
N PHE A 106 -12.77 -4.09 -6.20
CA PHE A 106 -11.76 -4.36 -5.19
C PHE A 106 -11.08 -5.70 -5.46
N LYS A 107 -9.76 -5.72 -5.38
CA LYS A 107 -8.95 -6.94 -5.51
C LYS A 107 -7.98 -7.09 -4.35
N ALA A 108 -7.88 -8.29 -3.81
CA ALA A 108 -6.84 -8.70 -2.89
C ALA A 108 -6.02 -9.80 -3.55
N ILE A 109 -4.74 -9.55 -3.82
CA ILE A 109 -3.86 -10.42 -4.60
C ILE A 109 -2.72 -10.87 -3.72
N GLN A 110 -2.60 -12.17 -3.47
CA GLN A 110 -1.44 -12.72 -2.79
C GLN A 110 -0.22 -12.64 -3.71
N VAL A 111 0.90 -12.18 -3.19
CA VAL A 111 2.13 -11.93 -3.94
C VAL A 111 3.35 -12.42 -3.17
N GLU A 112 4.36 -12.88 -3.91
CA GLU A 112 5.60 -13.39 -3.33
C GLU A 112 6.81 -13.06 -4.20
N GLN A 113 7.96 -13.26 -3.64
CA GLN A 113 9.25 -13.01 -4.32
C GLN A 113 9.31 -13.61 -5.72
N GLY A 114 9.81 -12.83 -6.69
CA GLY A 114 9.96 -13.18 -8.09
C GLY A 114 8.74 -12.85 -8.96
N GLN A 115 7.60 -12.54 -8.37
CA GLN A 115 6.41 -12.12 -9.12
C GLN A 115 6.45 -10.63 -9.48
N LYS A 116 5.58 -10.25 -10.40
CA LYS A 116 5.30 -8.85 -10.76
C LYS A 116 3.79 -8.62 -10.85
N LEU A 117 3.37 -7.39 -10.59
CA LEU A 117 1.98 -6.97 -10.64
C LEU A 117 1.87 -5.65 -11.40
N PHE A 118 1.04 -5.61 -12.41
CA PHE A 118 0.66 -4.38 -13.09
C PHE A 118 -0.52 -3.73 -12.37
N ILE A 119 -0.41 -2.43 -12.10
CA ILE A 119 -1.42 -1.60 -11.44
C ILE A 119 -1.96 -0.62 -12.47
N PRO A 120 -3.24 -0.75 -12.89
CA PRO A 120 -3.85 0.17 -13.84
C PRO A 120 -4.02 1.58 -13.26
N ALA A 121 -3.97 2.59 -14.11
CA ALA A 121 -4.00 4.00 -13.76
C ALA A 121 -5.16 4.42 -12.84
N ASN A 122 -6.34 3.84 -13.01
CA ASN A 122 -7.52 4.21 -12.24
C ASN A 122 -7.74 3.38 -10.96
N PHE A 123 -6.73 2.61 -10.55
CA PHE A 123 -6.74 1.88 -9.28
C PHE A 123 -5.86 2.57 -8.25
N GLY A 124 -6.44 2.84 -7.08
CA GLY A 124 -5.66 3.03 -5.87
C GLY A 124 -5.08 1.69 -5.42
N HIS A 125 -3.91 1.72 -4.80
CA HIS A 125 -3.25 0.52 -4.35
C HIS A 125 -2.50 0.70 -3.03
N LEU A 126 -2.33 -0.40 -2.34
CA LEU A 126 -1.44 -0.55 -1.20
C LEU A 126 -0.91 -1.98 -1.13
N VAL A 127 0.22 -2.17 -0.47
CA VAL A 127 0.83 -3.49 -0.29
C VAL A 127 1.05 -3.76 1.19
N VAL A 128 0.84 -5.01 1.60
CA VAL A 128 0.83 -5.48 2.98
C VAL A 128 1.89 -6.56 3.16
N ASN A 129 2.72 -6.48 4.18
CA ASN A 129 3.66 -7.53 4.56
C ASN A 129 2.97 -8.56 5.46
N ILE A 130 2.70 -9.76 4.95
CA ILE A 130 2.13 -10.88 5.73
C ILE A 130 3.18 -11.90 6.16
N GLY A 131 4.46 -11.60 5.89
CA GLY A 131 5.59 -12.44 6.28
C GLY A 131 6.03 -12.21 7.72
N LYS A 132 6.95 -13.07 8.18
CA LYS A 132 7.63 -12.94 9.49
C LYS A 132 8.96 -12.20 9.38
N THR A 133 9.34 -11.77 8.19
CA THR A 133 10.57 -11.04 7.87
C THR A 133 10.23 -9.78 7.08
N TYR A 134 11.23 -8.97 6.77
CA TYR A 134 11.08 -7.86 5.84
C TYR A 134 10.42 -8.30 4.54
N PHE A 135 9.69 -7.39 3.93
CA PHE A 135 9.13 -7.54 2.61
C PHE A 135 9.65 -6.39 1.74
N ALA A 136 10.05 -6.65 0.51
CA ALA A 136 10.64 -5.62 -0.35
C ALA A 136 10.07 -5.69 -1.77
N THR A 137 9.77 -4.51 -2.32
CA THR A 137 9.36 -4.34 -3.72
C THR A 137 10.22 -3.31 -4.43
N ALA A 138 10.23 -3.40 -5.77
CA ALA A 138 10.58 -2.29 -6.64
C ALA A 138 9.37 -1.87 -7.46
N ASP A 139 9.30 -0.60 -7.84
CA ASP A 139 8.28 -0.06 -8.75
C ASP A 139 8.92 0.91 -9.76
N ASP A 140 8.20 1.18 -10.85
CA ASP A 140 8.63 2.07 -11.93
C ASP A 140 7.84 3.40 -11.97
N SER A 141 7.16 3.74 -10.87
CA SER A 141 6.47 5.02 -10.81
C SER A 141 7.47 6.19 -10.96
N PRO A 142 7.11 7.23 -11.71
CA PRO A 142 8.00 8.36 -11.93
C PRO A 142 8.21 9.16 -10.63
N VAL A 143 9.43 9.70 -10.46
CA VAL A 143 9.74 10.62 -9.37
C VAL A 143 10.35 11.88 -9.96
N ASP A 144 9.72 13.02 -9.70
CA ASP A 144 10.28 14.34 -9.99
C ASP A 144 11.07 14.80 -8.76
N PHE A 145 12.39 14.82 -8.86
CA PHE A 145 13.28 15.20 -7.76
C PHE A 145 13.33 16.71 -7.51
N GLU A 146 12.69 17.51 -8.36
CA GLU A 146 12.51 18.96 -8.15
C GLU A 146 11.30 19.30 -7.27
N GLU A 147 10.44 18.32 -6.98
CA GLU A 147 9.33 18.49 -6.04
C GLU A 147 9.81 18.75 -4.61
N ARG A 148 8.94 19.34 -3.79
CA ARG A 148 9.24 19.66 -2.39
C ARG A 148 9.57 18.43 -1.55
N ASP A 149 8.88 17.32 -1.75
CA ASP A 149 9.07 16.04 -1.04
C ASP A 149 8.91 14.85 -1.99
N PRO A 150 9.85 14.69 -2.94
CA PRO A 150 9.70 13.71 -4.02
C PRO A 150 9.79 12.27 -3.53
N VAL A 151 10.33 12.05 -2.35
CA VAL A 151 10.58 10.69 -1.83
C VAL A 151 9.41 10.17 -1.03
N SER A 152 8.90 10.93 -0.06
CA SER A 152 7.83 10.47 0.83
C SER A 152 6.43 10.88 0.38
N LEU A 153 6.29 11.96 -0.38
CA LEU A 153 5.02 12.48 -0.90
C LEU A 153 5.14 12.89 -2.38
N PRO A 154 5.49 11.96 -3.28
CA PRO A 154 5.65 12.29 -4.70
C PRO A 154 4.34 12.79 -5.31
N GLY A 155 4.43 13.78 -6.21
CA GLY A 155 3.27 14.47 -6.77
C GLY A 155 2.34 13.60 -7.63
N HIS A 156 2.80 12.44 -8.09
CA HIS A 156 1.95 11.47 -8.78
C HIS A 156 0.98 10.73 -7.83
N ALA A 157 1.15 10.83 -6.51
CA ALA A 157 0.38 10.08 -5.51
C ALA A 157 -0.65 10.96 -4.79
N ASP A 158 -1.93 10.65 -4.93
CA ASP A 158 -3.02 11.29 -4.16
C ASP A 158 -3.39 10.43 -2.93
N TYR A 159 -3.09 10.95 -1.76
CA TYR A 159 -3.36 10.33 -0.46
C TYR A 159 -4.69 10.79 0.16
N LYS A 160 -5.36 11.79 -0.41
CA LYS A 160 -6.49 12.49 0.21
C LYS A 160 -7.65 11.56 0.54
N LEU A 161 -8.11 10.78 -0.43
CA LEU A 161 -9.24 9.87 -0.25
C LEU A 161 -8.90 8.72 0.71
N VAL A 162 -7.68 8.19 0.63
CA VAL A 162 -7.23 7.12 1.55
C VAL A 162 -7.20 7.62 2.99
N LYS A 163 -6.71 8.83 3.23
CA LYS A 163 -6.75 9.47 4.55
C LYS A 163 -8.18 9.69 5.04
N GLN A 164 -9.04 10.27 4.20
CA GLN A 164 -10.45 10.53 4.51
C GLN A 164 -11.19 9.25 4.93
N MET A 165 -10.93 8.15 4.24
CA MET A 165 -11.57 6.86 4.47
C MET A 165 -10.83 5.98 5.48
N GLN A 166 -9.74 6.49 6.07
CA GLN A 166 -8.89 5.75 7.03
C GLN A 166 -8.40 4.41 6.46
N GLY A 167 -7.93 4.41 5.21
CA GLY A 167 -7.44 3.23 4.49
C GLY A 167 -8.36 2.80 3.35
N PHE A 168 -8.18 1.57 2.88
CA PHE A 168 -8.99 0.96 1.82
C PHE A 168 -10.24 0.26 2.38
N ALA A 169 -11.07 -0.28 1.48
CA ALA A 169 -12.34 -0.94 1.83
C ALA A 169 -12.16 -2.18 2.73
N TYR A 170 -10.97 -2.75 2.74
CA TYR A 170 -10.59 -3.82 3.65
C TYR A 170 -9.21 -3.55 4.26
N TYR A 171 -9.08 -3.95 5.52
CA TYR A 171 -7.82 -4.13 6.22
C TYR A 171 -7.40 -5.60 6.12
N VAL A 172 -6.10 -5.85 5.97
CA VAL A 172 -5.56 -7.22 6.07
C VAL A 172 -5.12 -7.44 7.51
N ILE A 173 -5.75 -8.41 8.16
CA ILE A 173 -5.50 -8.72 9.57
C ILE A 173 -4.99 -10.14 9.74
N GLU A 174 -4.28 -10.38 10.84
CA GLU A 174 -3.98 -11.73 11.31
C GLU A 174 -5.20 -12.31 12.03
N HIS A 175 -5.66 -13.46 11.59
CA HIS A 175 -6.74 -14.19 12.19
C HIS A 175 -6.40 -15.69 12.27
N ASN A 176 -6.27 -16.23 13.49
CA ASN A 176 -5.87 -17.61 13.73
C ASN A 176 -4.59 -18.05 12.99
N GLY A 177 -3.57 -17.18 12.97
CA GLY A 177 -2.28 -17.43 12.33
C GLY A 177 -2.27 -17.27 10.80
N ASN A 178 -3.37 -16.82 10.20
CA ASN A 178 -3.51 -16.63 8.75
C ASN A 178 -3.97 -15.20 8.41
N PRO A 179 -3.64 -14.68 7.22
CA PRO A 179 -4.17 -13.42 6.75
C PRO A 179 -5.66 -13.54 6.41
N ALA A 180 -6.44 -12.58 6.87
CA ALA A 180 -7.86 -12.43 6.57
C ALA A 180 -8.19 -10.95 6.29
N LEU A 181 -9.35 -10.69 5.71
CA LEU A 181 -9.83 -9.36 5.43
C LEU A 181 -10.87 -8.93 6.46
N LYS A 182 -10.75 -7.71 6.98
CA LYS A 182 -11.77 -7.07 7.81
C LYS A 182 -12.29 -5.83 7.10
N LYS A 183 -13.62 -5.76 6.90
CA LYS A 183 -14.23 -4.64 6.18
C LYS A 183 -14.00 -3.32 6.94
N ASN A 184 -13.59 -2.29 6.21
CA ASN A 184 -13.62 -0.93 6.70
C ASN A 184 -15.05 -0.39 6.62
N ILE A 185 -15.65 -0.12 7.76
CA ILE A 185 -17.06 0.28 7.90
C ILE A 185 -17.37 1.65 7.28
N ARG A 186 -16.34 2.45 6.93
CA ARG A 186 -16.50 3.73 6.25
C ARG A 186 -16.97 3.58 4.80
N TYR A 187 -16.71 2.41 4.19
CA TYR A 187 -17.18 2.12 2.84
C TYR A 187 -18.58 1.51 2.86
N LYS A 188 -19.52 2.18 2.22
CA LYS A 188 -20.92 1.76 2.16
C LYS A 188 -21.12 0.56 1.22
N ASN A 189 -20.53 0.64 0.04
CA ASN A 189 -20.77 -0.31 -1.03
C ASN A 189 -19.48 -0.77 -1.69
N ILE A 190 -19.42 -2.07 -2.04
CA ILE A 190 -18.37 -2.68 -2.87
C ILE A 190 -19.08 -3.53 -3.92
N LYS A 191 -19.14 -3.04 -5.17
CA LYS A 191 -19.95 -3.67 -6.22
C LYS A 191 -19.34 -4.98 -6.71
N LYS A 192 -18.04 -5.00 -6.94
CA LYS A 192 -17.30 -6.18 -7.40
C LYS A 192 -16.09 -6.43 -6.53
N GLN A 193 -15.85 -7.68 -6.14
CA GLN A 193 -14.68 -8.04 -5.34
C GLN A 193 -14.07 -9.37 -5.78
N GLU A 194 -12.74 -9.40 -5.81
CA GLU A 194 -11.91 -10.57 -6.11
C GLU A 194 -10.93 -10.76 -4.95
N LEU A 195 -11.15 -11.77 -4.11
CA LEU A 195 -10.46 -11.93 -2.82
C LEU A 195 -9.42 -13.05 -2.81
N ASN A 196 -9.29 -13.80 -3.90
CA ASN A 196 -8.28 -14.86 -4.11
C ASN A 196 -8.13 -15.83 -2.92
N GLY A 197 -9.26 -16.31 -2.40
CA GLY A 197 -9.31 -17.27 -1.29
C GLY A 197 -9.12 -16.67 0.10
N LEU A 198 -8.95 -15.36 0.25
CA LEU A 198 -8.92 -14.71 1.56
C LEU A 198 -10.32 -14.68 2.18
N SER A 199 -10.42 -15.08 3.44
CA SER A 199 -11.68 -15.00 4.18
C SER A 199 -11.97 -13.57 4.62
N VAL A 200 -13.24 -13.19 4.63
CA VAL A 200 -13.71 -11.93 5.23
C VAL A 200 -14.27 -12.24 6.60
N ILE A 201 -13.73 -11.59 7.62
CA ILE A 201 -14.25 -11.71 9.00
C ILE A 201 -15.12 -10.50 9.36
N LYS A 202 -16.11 -10.75 10.22
CA LYS A 202 -17.07 -9.74 10.69
C LYS A 202 -16.47 -8.85 11.79
#